data_ec1f7baae138cf702fd418ee53b3dfd9
#
_entry.id   ec1f7baae138cf702fd418ee53b3dfd9
#
_cell.length_a   1.000
_cell.length_b   1.000
_cell.length_c   1.000
_cell.angle_alpha   90.00
_cell.angle_beta   90.00
_cell.angle_gamma   90.00
#
_symmetry.space_group_name_H-M   'P 1'
#
loop_
_entity.id
_entity.type
_entity.pdbx_description
1 polymer ?
#
loop_
_entity_poly.entity_id
_entity_poly.type
_entity_poly.pdbx_seq_one_letter_code
_entity_poly.pdbx_strand_id
1 'polypeptide(L)'
;MKALIVNLQDCEERRDAIKKQMEALRSIDYEFIDAVDGRKMNTQELNQLFNLKRFKSLYFREARPGEVGCTMSHQRCFQAIIDQNLPYALLLEDDAVLGDVNRIIHSIHTVQNWLDKQELPT
;
A
#
# COMPACT_ATOMS: atom_id res chain seq x y z
N MET A 1 -8.97 12.39 3.07
CA MET A 1 -7.99 11.29 3.24
C MET A 1 -7.22 11.12 1.94
N LYS A 2 -5.92 11.01 2.01
CA LYS A 2 -5.11 10.72 0.83
C LYS A 2 -4.94 9.21 0.65
N ALA A 3 -5.01 8.72 -0.59
CA ALA A 3 -4.73 7.33 -0.92
C ALA A 3 -3.28 7.18 -1.44
N LEU A 4 -2.60 6.15 -0.99
CA LEU A 4 -1.30 5.73 -1.50
C LEU A 4 -1.49 4.39 -2.19
N ILE A 5 -1.14 4.32 -3.47
CA ILE A 5 -1.40 3.16 -4.31
C ILE A 5 -0.08 2.51 -4.70
N VAL A 6 0.13 1.29 -4.22
CA VAL A 6 1.32 0.51 -4.55
C VAL A 6 1.19 -0.06 -5.96
N ASN A 7 2.15 0.26 -6.82
CA ASN A 7 2.16 -0.20 -8.21
C ASN A 7 3.59 -0.43 -8.70
N LEU A 8 3.83 -1.57 -9.36
CA LEU A 8 5.07 -1.81 -10.08
C LEU A 8 5.14 -0.93 -11.32
N GLN A 9 6.29 -0.29 -11.56
CA GLN A 9 6.47 0.65 -12.66
C GLN A 9 6.15 0.06 -14.05
N ASP A 10 6.42 -1.21 -14.24
CA ASP A 10 6.18 -1.92 -15.50
C ASP A 10 4.76 -2.51 -15.63
N CYS A 11 3.91 -2.34 -14.62
CA CYS A 11 2.50 -2.76 -14.64
C CYS A 11 1.58 -1.60 -15.03
N GLU A 12 1.67 -1.13 -16.27
CA GLU A 12 0.89 0.01 -16.77
C GLU A 12 -0.61 -0.29 -16.83
N GLU A 13 -1.00 -1.49 -17.21
CA GLU A 13 -2.42 -1.89 -17.27
C GLU A 13 -3.11 -1.78 -15.92
N ARG A 14 -2.45 -2.26 -14.86
CA ARG A 14 -2.97 -2.15 -13.50
C ARG A 14 -3.04 -0.71 -13.03
N ARG A 15 -2.01 0.07 -13.35
CA ARG A 15 -1.98 1.51 -13.05
C ARG A 15 -3.17 2.22 -13.68
N ASP A 16 -3.42 1.99 -14.96
CA ASP A 16 -4.52 2.61 -15.68
C ASP A 16 -5.88 2.18 -15.14
N ALA A 17 -6.03 0.90 -14.78
CA ALA A 17 -7.26 0.37 -14.21
C ALA A 17 -7.62 1.01 -12.87
N ILE A 18 -6.64 1.07 -11.94
CA ILE A 18 -6.88 1.68 -10.63
C ILE A 18 -7.06 3.19 -10.74
N LYS A 19 -6.34 3.84 -11.65
CA LYS A 19 -6.47 5.27 -11.92
C LYS A 19 -7.89 5.64 -12.33
N LYS A 20 -8.52 4.88 -13.21
CA LYS A 20 -9.92 5.09 -13.61
C LYS A 20 -10.87 5.01 -12.41
N GLN A 21 -10.66 4.05 -11.53
CA GLN A 21 -11.46 3.92 -10.32
C GLN A 21 -11.26 5.14 -9.40
N MET A 22 -10.03 5.60 -9.24
CA MET A 22 -9.71 6.77 -8.40
C MET A 22 -10.27 8.06 -8.98
N GLU A 23 -10.29 8.22 -10.29
CA GLU A 23 -10.90 9.36 -10.96
C GLU A 23 -12.40 9.47 -10.69
N ALA A 24 -13.09 8.33 -10.52
CA ALA A 24 -14.49 8.31 -10.10
C ALA A 24 -14.68 8.75 -8.64
N LEU A 25 -13.65 8.64 -7.81
CA LEU A 25 -13.64 9.09 -6.39
C LEU A 25 -13.12 10.53 -6.28
N ARG A 26 -13.73 11.47 -6.93
CA ARG A 26 -13.25 12.86 -7.12
C ARG A 26 -12.79 13.58 -5.85
N SER A 27 -13.30 13.17 -4.69
CA SER A 27 -12.97 13.79 -3.40
C SER A 27 -11.72 13.19 -2.73
N ILE A 28 -11.14 12.15 -3.31
CA ILE A 28 -9.98 11.43 -2.74
C ILE A 28 -8.74 11.77 -3.56
N ASP A 29 -7.81 12.46 -2.91
CA ASP A 29 -6.47 12.66 -3.48
C ASP A 29 -5.68 11.36 -3.43
N TYR A 30 -4.84 11.11 -4.43
CA TYR A 30 -4.05 9.89 -4.49
C TYR A 30 -2.67 10.09 -5.09
N GLU A 31 -1.77 9.17 -4.75
CA GLU A 31 -0.40 9.13 -5.22
C GLU A 31 0.02 7.68 -5.44
N PHE A 32 0.72 7.41 -6.54
CA PHE A 32 1.33 6.11 -6.76
C PHE A 32 2.66 6.02 -6.02
N ILE A 33 2.85 4.89 -5.33
CA ILE A 33 4.10 4.53 -4.67
C ILE A 33 4.74 3.40 -5.48
N ASP A 34 5.97 3.59 -5.90
CA ASP A 34 6.71 2.57 -6.66
C ASP A 34 6.92 1.33 -5.81
N ALA A 35 6.34 0.22 -6.27
CA ALA A 35 6.46 -1.05 -5.58
C ALA A 35 7.86 -1.65 -5.73
N VAL A 36 8.26 -2.39 -4.70
CA VAL A 36 9.47 -3.21 -4.74
C VAL A 36 9.12 -4.57 -5.34
N ASP A 37 9.82 -4.95 -6.41
CA ASP A 37 9.66 -6.28 -7.01
C ASP A 37 10.68 -7.25 -6.40
N GLY A 38 10.24 -8.01 -5.39
CA GLY A 38 11.08 -9.00 -4.72
C GLY A 38 11.56 -10.12 -5.65
N ARG A 39 10.85 -10.38 -6.75
CA ARG A 39 11.23 -11.40 -7.72
C ARG A 39 12.49 -11.05 -8.51
N LYS A 40 12.83 -9.76 -8.56
CA LYS A 40 14.06 -9.24 -9.20
C LYS A 40 15.26 -9.24 -8.26
N MET A 41 15.07 -9.61 -7.01
CA MET A 41 16.12 -9.66 -5.99
C MET A 41 16.69 -11.08 -5.85
N ASN A 42 18.02 -11.17 -5.63
CA ASN A 42 18.65 -12.43 -5.26
C ASN A 42 18.47 -12.71 -3.76
N THR A 43 18.81 -13.92 -3.33
CA THR A 43 18.66 -14.35 -1.93
C THR A 43 19.44 -13.46 -0.96
N GLN A 44 20.63 -13.01 -1.35
CA GLN A 44 21.45 -12.13 -0.51
C GLN A 44 20.78 -10.77 -0.29
N GLU A 45 20.23 -10.16 -1.34
CA GLU A 45 19.49 -8.89 -1.25
C GLU A 45 18.24 -9.05 -0.38
N LEU A 46 17.50 -10.15 -0.55
CA LEU A 46 16.32 -10.44 0.26
C LEU A 46 16.68 -10.59 1.75
N ASN A 47 17.79 -11.27 2.06
CA ASN A 47 18.27 -11.43 3.43
C ASN A 47 18.69 -10.13 4.09
N GLN A 48 19.19 -9.17 3.33
CA GLN A 48 19.58 -7.84 3.86
C GLN A 48 18.35 -7.01 4.25
N LEU A 49 17.24 -7.18 3.55
CA LEU A 49 16.03 -6.38 3.73
C LEU A 49 14.99 -7.06 4.62
N PHE A 50 15.05 -8.36 4.75
CA PHE A 50 14.02 -9.16 5.40
C PHE A 50 14.64 -10.33 6.15
N ASN A 51 14.19 -10.59 7.36
CA ASN A 51 14.69 -11.71 8.16
C ASN A 51 14.06 -13.04 7.72
N LEU A 52 14.61 -13.63 6.66
CA LEU A 52 14.11 -14.88 6.09
C LEU A 52 14.15 -16.04 7.08
N LYS A 53 15.19 -16.11 7.91
CA LYS A 53 15.35 -17.16 8.91
C LYS A 53 14.24 -17.08 9.97
N ARG A 54 13.92 -15.89 10.45
CA ARG A 54 12.84 -15.69 11.42
C ARG A 54 11.48 -16.02 10.82
N PHE A 55 11.25 -15.62 9.58
CA PHE A 55 10.02 -15.95 8.86
C PHE A 55 9.82 -17.48 8.80
N LYS A 56 10.86 -18.21 8.39
CA LYS A 56 10.81 -19.66 8.31
C LYS A 56 10.53 -20.31 9.68
N SER A 57 11.12 -19.79 10.74
CA SER A 57 10.90 -20.33 12.10
C SER A 57 9.46 -20.08 12.61
N LEU A 58 8.82 -18.98 12.19
CA LEU A 58 7.46 -18.63 12.60
C LEU A 58 6.38 -19.33 11.76
N TYR A 59 6.61 -19.46 10.46
CA TYR A 59 5.60 -19.95 9.50
C TYR A 59 5.88 -21.34 8.95
N PHE A 60 7.01 -21.95 9.31
CA PHE A 60 7.42 -23.28 8.88
C PHE A 60 7.51 -23.46 7.36
N ARG A 61 7.80 -22.38 6.65
CA ARG A 61 8.03 -22.35 5.20
C ARG A 61 8.96 -21.18 4.83
N GLU A 62 9.51 -21.25 3.63
CA GLU A 62 10.30 -20.14 3.08
C GLU A 62 9.39 -18.94 2.74
N ALA A 63 9.89 -17.72 2.95
CA ALA A 63 9.26 -16.52 2.44
C ALA A 63 9.36 -16.47 0.91
N ARG A 64 8.26 -16.13 0.25
CA ARG A 64 8.26 -15.93 -1.20
C ARG A 64 8.82 -14.54 -1.52
N PRO A 65 9.58 -14.38 -2.63
CA PRO A 65 10.08 -13.06 -3.03
C PRO A 65 9.00 -12.00 -3.16
N GLY A 66 7.79 -12.37 -3.63
CA GLY A 66 6.65 -11.46 -3.69
C GLY A 66 6.16 -10.97 -2.32
N GLU A 67 6.23 -11.80 -1.29
CA GLU A 67 5.88 -11.41 0.08
C GLU A 67 6.87 -10.38 0.63
N VAL A 68 8.15 -10.58 0.37
CA VAL A 68 9.19 -9.60 0.73
C VAL A 68 8.98 -8.29 0.00
N GLY A 69 8.73 -8.34 -1.31
CA GLY A 69 8.45 -7.15 -2.11
C GLY A 69 7.22 -6.39 -1.62
N CYS A 70 6.15 -7.09 -1.26
CA CYS A 70 4.93 -6.50 -0.70
C CYS A 70 5.22 -5.77 0.62
N THR A 71 5.95 -6.41 1.53
CA THR A 71 6.34 -5.82 2.82
C THR A 71 7.17 -4.55 2.62
N MET A 72 8.17 -4.60 1.74
CA MET A 72 9.02 -3.45 1.44
C MET A 72 8.24 -2.32 0.77
N SER A 73 7.27 -2.65 -0.08
CA SER A 73 6.39 -1.66 -0.72
C SER A 73 5.54 -0.93 0.31
N HIS A 74 4.98 -1.64 1.28
CA HIS A 74 4.22 -1.03 2.38
C HIS A 74 5.11 -0.14 3.27
N GLN A 75 6.36 -0.52 3.50
CA GLN A 75 7.31 0.35 4.21
C GLN A 75 7.55 1.67 3.47
N ARG A 76 7.59 1.65 2.14
CA ARG A 76 7.64 2.89 1.34
C ARG A 76 6.40 3.76 1.54
N CYS A 77 5.22 3.14 1.66
CA CYS A 77 4.00 3.87 1.98
C CYS A 77 4.10 4.52 3.37
N PHE A 78 4.58 3.80 4.37
CA PHE A 78 4.77 4.34 5.72
C PHE A 78 5.77 5.50 5.72
N GLN A 79 6.84 5.38 4.97
CA GLN A 79 7.81 6.47 4.82
C GLN A 79 7.18 7.70 4.15
N ALA A 80 6.36 7.51 3.12
CA ALA A 80 5.64 8.60 2.47
C ALA A 80 4.66 9.30 3.43
N ILE A 81 3.99 8.56 4.30
CA ILE A 81 3.12 9.12 5.34
C ILE A 81 3.92 10.02 6.28
N ILE A 82 5.09 9.56 6.72
CA ILE A 82 5.98 10.32 7.59
C ILE A 82 6.50 11.57 6.88
N ASP A 83 7.03 11.42 5.67
CA ASP A 83 7.65 12.50 4.90
C ASP A 83 6.65 13.62 4.55
N GLN A 84 5.40 13.24 4.28
CA GLN A 84 4.33 14.17 3.96
C GLN A 84 3.55 14.65 5.17
N ASN A 85 3.92 14.18 6.36
CA ASN A 85 3.26 14.52 7.62
C ASN A 85 1.74 14.28 7.57
N LEU A 86 1.35 13.15 6.99
CA LEU A 86 -0.07 12.75 6.91
C LEU A 86 -0.51 12.17 8.25
N PRO A 87 -1.68 12.57 8.80
CA PRO A 87 -2.18 11.97 10.04
C PRO A 87 -2.60 10.52 9.85
N TYR A 88 -3.03 10.17 8.63
CA TYR A 88 -3.41 8.83 8.20
C TYR A 88 -3.45 8.80 6.67
N ALA A 89 -3.50 7.62 6.09
CA ALA A 89 -3.66 7.43 4.64
C ALA A 89 -4.42 6.14 4.35
N LEU A 90 -5.02 6.09 3.17
CA LEU A 90 -5.62 4.87 2.64
C LEU A 90 -4.58 4.17 1.76
N LEU A 91 -4.16 2.97 2.13
CA LEU A 91 -3.25 2.17 1.33
C LEU A 91 -4.04 1.22 0.44
N LEU A 92 -3.74 1.26 -0.84
CA LEU A 92 -4.36 0.39 -1.85
C LEU A 92 -3.27 -0.34 -2.65
N GLU A 93 -3.59 -1.55 -3.06
CA GLU A 93 -2.83 -2.26 -4.09
C GLU A 93 -3.46 -1.97 -5.46
N ASP A 94 -2.68 -2.09 -6.53
CA ASP A 94 -3.10 -1.73 -7.88
C ASP A 94 -4.13 -2.68 -8.51
N ASP A 95 -4.39 -3.81 -7.89
CA ASP A 95 -5.43 -4.77 -8.25
C ASP A 95 -6.72 -4.62 -7.43
N ALA A 96 -6.82 -3.60 -6.60
CA ALA A 96 -8.02 -3.34 -5.81
C ALA A 96 -9.22 -3.06 -6.72
N VAL A 97 -10.36 -3.63 -6.35
CA VAL A 97 -11.66 -3.36 -6.99
C VAL A 97 -12.56 -2.69 -5.97
N LEU A 98 -12.85 -1.41 -6.19
CA LEU A 98 -13.53 -0.57 -5.21
C LEU A 98 -15.06 -0.72 -5.23
N GLY A 99 -15.62 -1.20 -6.33
CA GLY A 99 -17.06 -1.44 -6.46
C GLY A 99 -17.87 -0.15 -6.52
N ASP A 100 -18.96 -0.07 -5.77
CA ASP A 100 -19.88 1.06 -5.80
C ASP A 100 -19.23 2.33 -5.24
N VAL A 101 -19.16 3.37 -6.08
CA VAL A 101 -18.50 4.65 -5.76
C VAL A 101 -19.12 5.34 -4.53
N ASN A 102 -20.46 5.37 -4.45
CA ASN A 102 -21.14 6.04 -3.34
C ASN A 102 -20.90 5.32 -2.01
N ARG A 103 -20.90 4.00 -2.01
CA ARG A 103 -20.60 3.20 -0.82
C ARG A 103 -19.16 3.39 -0.36
N ILE A 104 -18.21 3.42 -1.27
CA ILE A 104 -16.79 3.63 -0.96
C ILE A 104 -16.57 5.04 -0.39
N ILE A 105 -17.12 6.08 -1.02
CA ILE A 105 -17.01 7.45 -0.53
C ILE A 105 -17.61 7.56 0.87
N HIS A 106 -18.79 6.98 1.09
CA HIS A 106 -19.43 6.98 2.41
C HIS A 106 -18.55 6.27 3.46
N SER A 107 -18.02 5.11 3.14
CA SER A 107 -17.15 4.34 4.03
C SER A 107 -15.87 5.11 4.39
N ILE A 108 -15.24 5.73 3.40
CA ILE A 108 -14.02 6.54 3.60
C ILE A 108 -14.32 7.73 4.51
N HIS A 109 -15.41 8.46 4.26
CA HIS A 109 -15.80 9.59 5.11
C HIS A 109 -16.14 9.16 6.54
N THR A 110 -16.81 8.03 6.71
CA THR A 110 -17.12 7.47 8.03
C THR A 110 -15.86 7.17 8.83
N VAL A 111 -14.90 6.48 8.20
CA VAL A 111 -13.62 6.15 8.84
C VAL A 111 -12.82 7.42 9.12
N GLN A 112 -12.75 8.35 8.18
CA GLN A 112 -12.05 9.61 8.34
C GLN A 112 -12.60 10.41 9.53
N ASN A 113 -13.91 10.54 9.62
CA ASN A 113 -14.56 11.25 10.73
C ASN A 113 -14.27 10.57 12.07
N TRP A 114 -14.21 9.24 12.09
CA TRP A 114 -13.86 8.51 13.30
C TRP A 114 -12.39 8.74 13.68
N LEU A 115 -11.47 8.67 12.72
CA LEU A 115 -10.04 8.93 12.93
C LEU A 115 -9.78 10.35 13.44
N ASP A 116 -10.44 11.34 12.87
CA ASP A 116 -10.28 12.75 13.26
C ASP A 116 -10.70 13.03 14.72
N LYS A 117 -11.54 12.16 15.28
CA LYS A 117 -11.97 12.25 16.68
C LYS A 117 -11.04 11.52 17.65
N GLN A 118 -10.11 10.71 17.14
CA GLN A 118 -9.17 9.99 17.99
C GLN A 118 -7.99 10.88 18.36
N GLU A 119 -7.54 10.78 19.60
CA GLU A 119 -6.23 11.29 19.99
C GLU A 119 -5.18 10.30 19.49
N LEU A 120 -4.58 10.60 18.34
CA LEU A 120 -3.51 9.77 17.81
C LEU A 120 -2.24 10.02 18.61
N PRO A 121 -1.47 8.97 18.94
CA PRO A 121 -0.19 9.14 19.62
C PRO A 121 0.75 9.98 18.75
N THR A 122 1.35 10.97 19.35
CA THR A 122 2.36 11.84 18.72
C THR A 122 3.73 11.16 18.68
#